data_410be31ec5c6c456f371553a47930955
#
_entry.id   410be31ec5c6c456f371553a47930955
#
_cell.length_a   1.000
_cell.length_b   1.000
_cell.length_c   1.000
_cell.angle_alpha   90.00
_cell.angle_beta   90.00
_cell.angle_gamma   90.00
#
_symmetry.space_group_name_H-M   'P 1'
#
loop_
_entity.id
_entity.type
_entity.pdbx_description
1 polymer ?
#
loop_
_entity_poly.entity_id
_entity_poly.type
_entity_poly.pdbx_seq_one_letter_code
_entity_poly.pdbx_strand_id
1 'polypeptide(L)'
;KIYSRDRNLWHISHEGGALEDPANSPPEDVWMLTVSPEKAPDEPRILTLGFEAGVPVSVDGKKHSPEALVAKLNELGGFHGVGRVDICENRLVGMKSRGVYETPGGTIILEAVRTLRALTMDRDSARMCEKLMPDYADLVYTGRWFAPLREAMDAYFREATRFVTGDVRVKLYKGTATALGASSPYSLYSEDLATFGPSAKYDHADSKGFVRLYGLPGMVAAQVRSGKRAGKSVSKAASSGGGKTAKALLPSAKLAAAPIKTGKAAKKRAKQVLT
;
A
#
# COMPACT_ATOMS: atom_id res chain seq x y z
N LYS A 1 -39.87 -1.42 -0.04
CA LYS A 1 -38.49 -1.73 0.37
C LYS A 1 -38.05 -0.70 1.39
N ILE A 2 -37.56 -1.15 2.54
CA ILE A 2 -37.05 -0.25 3.59
C ILE A 2 -35.66 0.26 3.21
N TYR A 3 -34.82 -0.62 2.62
CA TYR A 3 -33.45 -0.32 2.25
C TYR A 3 -33.24 -0.39 0.73
N SER A 4 -32.45 0.53 0.18
CA SER A 4 -31.84 0.39 -1.13
C SER A 4 -30.59 -0.50 -1.00
N ARG A 5 -30.38 -1.42 -1.95
CA ARG A 5 -29.28 -2.38 -1.92
C ARG A 5 -28.66 -2.54 -3.29
N ASP A 6 -27.33 -2.38 -3.36
CA ASP A 6 -26.54 -2.69 -4.54
C ASP A 6 -25.56 -3.81 -4.19
N ARG A 7 -25.52 -4.85 -5.03
CA ARG A 7 -24.73 -6.05 -4.76
C ARG A 7 -23.94 -6.49 -5.98
N ASN A 8 -22.67 -6.81 -5.74
CA ASN A 8 -21.81 -7.54 -6.68
C ASN A 8 -21.01 -8.62 -5.92
N LEU A 9 -20.05 -9.25 -6.60
CA LEU A 9 -19.22 -10.29 -5.98
C LEU A 9 -18.32 -9.73 -4.86
N TRP A 10 -17.88 -8.47 -4.98
CA TRP A 10 -16.96 -7.84 -4.04
C TRP A 10 -17.63 -7.35 -2.78
N HIS A 11 -18.83 -6.75 -2.88
CA HIS A 11 -19.52 -6.17 -1.74
C HIS A 11 -21.04 -6.09 -1.93
N ILE A 12 -21.73 -5.80 -0.84
CA ILE A 12 -23.09 -5.29 -0.84
C ILE A 12 -23.15 -3.98 -0.06
N SER A 13 -23.89 -2.99 -0.60
CA SER A 13 -24.21 -1.74 0.09
C SER A 13 -25.68 -1.71 0.50
N HIS A 14 -25.95 -1.02 1.60
CA HIS A 14 -27.29 -0.78 2.12
C HIS A 14 -27.43 0.70 2.45
N GLU A 15 -28.48 1.33 1.94
CA GLU A 15 -28.80 2.75 2.16
C GLU A 15 -30.30 2.92 2.45
N GLY A 16 -30.69 4.05 3.03
CA GLY A 16 -32.09 4.40 3.29
C GLY A 16 -32.65 3.84 4.61
N GLY A 17 -33.94 4.01 4.83
CA GLY A 17 -34.64 3.56 6.04
C GLY A 17 -34.04 4.12 7.32
N ALA A 18 -33.78 3.27 8.31
CA ALA A 18 -33.20 3.66 9.59
C ALA A 18 -31.79 4.28 9.47
N LEU A 19 -31.09 4.07 8.34
CA LEU A 19 -29.75 4.57 8.09
C LEU A 19 -29.72 6.06 7.68
N GLU A 20 -30.87 6.64 7.32
CA GLU A 20 -30.96 8.05 6.92
C GLU A 20 -30.66 8.99 8.09
N ASP A 21 -30.96 8.57 9.32
CA ASP A 21 -30.55 9.29 10.52
C ASP A 21 -29.17 8.75 10.98
N PRO A 22 -28.09 9.56 10.89
CA PRO A 22 -26.75 9.12 11.28
C PRO A 22 -26.59 8.84 12.79
N ALA A 23 -27.56 9.22 13.62
CA ALA A 23 -27.56 8.91 15.04
C ALA A 23 -28.05 7.48 15.35
N ASN A 24 -28.71 6.83 14.40
CA ASN A 24 -29.20 5.47 14.58
C ASN A 24 -28.07 4.44 14.31
N SER A 25 -27.92 3.45 15.19
CA SER A 25 -27.10 2.28 14.87
C SER A 25 -27.76 1.46 13.75
N PRO A 26 -26.98 0.89 12.81
CA PRO A 26 -27.51 -0.03 11.81
C PRO A 26 -28.20 -1.22 12.52
N PRO A 27 -29.49 -1.50 12.26
CA PRO A 27 -30.14 -2.65 12.85
C PRO A 27 -29.56 -3.95 12.29
N GLU A 28 -29.64 -5.04 13.09
CA GLU A 28 -28.97 -6.30 12.73
C GLU A 28 -29.57 -6.96 11.47
N ASP A 29 -30.81 -6.69 11.14
CA ASP A 29 -31.50 -7.22 9.95
C ASP A 29 -31.10 -6.55 8.63
N VAL A 30 -30.29 -5.49 8.69
CA VAL A 30 -29.73 -4.85 7.48
C VAL A 30 -28.66 -5.72 6.85
N TRP A 31 -27.88 -6.43 7.67
CA TRP A 31 -26.74 -7.24 7.26
C TRP A 31 -27.17 -8.55 6.59
N MET A 32 -26.57 -8.88 5.43
CA MET A 32 -26.97 -10.03 4.61
C MET A 32 -25.85 -11.05 4.38
N LEU A 33 -24.61 -10.62 4.40
CA LEU A 33 -23.44 -11.47 4.12
C LEU A 33 -22.68 -11.87 5.39
N THR A 34 -22.86 -11.11 6.46
CA THR A 34 -22.07 -11.24 7.68
C THR A 34 -22.95 -11.47 8.90
N VAL A 35 -22.52 -12.35 9.78
CA VAL A 35 -23.10 -12.46 11.13
C VAL A 35 -22.55 -11.33 12.03
N SER A 36 -23.27 -10.98 13.11
CA SER A 36 -22.71 -10.04 14.07
C SER A 36 -21.47 -10.62 14.76
N PRO A 37 -20.51 -9.78 15.18
CA PRO A 37 -19.34 -10.26 15.94
C PRO A 37 -19.71 -11.07 17.17
N GLU A 38 -20.81 -10.74 17.84
CA GLU A 38 -21.31 -11.44 19.03
C GLU A 38 -21.79 -12.87 18.72
N LYS A 39 -22.38 -13.05 17.52
CA LYS A 39 -22.87 -14.36 17.04
C LYS A 39 -21.82 -15.15 16.26
N ALA A 40 -20.70 -14.53 15.91
CA ALA A 40 -19.61 -15.20 15.20
C ALA A 40 -18.96 -16.26 16.12
N PRO A 41 -18.36 -17.33 15.55
CA PRO A 41 -17.72 -18.40 16.31
C PRO A 41 -16.69 -17.90 17.33
N ASP A 42 -16.62 -18.59 18.48
CA ASP A 42 -15.60 -18.36 19.48
C ASP A 42 -14.24 -18.95 19.09
N GLU A 43 -14.22 -19.91 18.17
CA GLU A 43 -13.00 -20.46 17.59
C GLU A 43 -12.53 -19.63 16.41
N PRO A 44 -11.28 -19.11 16.43
CA PRO A 44 -10.73 -18.37 15.31
C PRO A 44 -10.43 -19.29 14.12
N ARG A 45 -10.64 -18.80 12.91
CA ARG A 45 -10.19 -19.45 11.69
C ARG A 45 -8.87 -18.82 11.22
N ILE A 46 -7.81 -19.63 11.13
CA ILE A 46 -6.57 -19.24 10.45
C ILE A 46 -6.60 -19.82 9.05
N LEU A 47 -6.33 -18.98 8.06
CA LEU A 47 -6.21 -19.37 6.66
C LEU A 47 -4.92 -18.80 6.08
N THR A 48 -4.44 -19.40 4.99
CA THR A 48 -3.27 -18.94 4.24
C THR A 48 -3.70 -18.49 2.86
N LEU A 49 -3.45 -17.21 2.51
CA LEU A 49 -3.65 -16.68 1.17
C LEU A 49 -2.32 -16.66 0.42
N GLY A 50 -2.29 -17.27 -0.78
CA GLY A 50 -1.16 -17.20 -1.69
C GLY A 50 -1.39 -16.12 -2.75
N PHE A 51 -0.33 -15.37 -3.07
CA PHE A 51 -0.33 -14.28 -4.05
C PHE A 51 0.74 -14.49 -5.12
N GLU A 52 0.42 -14.11 -6.36
CA GLU A 52 1.34 -14.02 -7.48
C GLU A 52 1.25 -12.60 -8.07
N ALA A 53 2.35 -11.83 -8.07
CA ALA A 53 2.42 -10.46 -8.58
C ALA A 53 1.29 -9.53 -8.05
N GLY A 54 0.96 -9.64 -6.77
CA GLY A 54 -0.08 -8.84 -6.11
C GLY A 54 -1.50 -9.37 -6.26
N VAL A 55 -1.71 -10.44 -7.03
CA VAL A 55 -3.02 -11.05 -7.26
C VAL A 55 -3.19 -12.27 -6.35
N PRO A 56 -4.29 -12.39 -5.57
CA PRO A 56 -4.56 -13.57 -4.78
C PRO A 56 -4.92 -14.75 -5.69
N VAL A 57 -4.26 -15.91 -5.50
CA VAL A 57 -4.41 -17.08 -6.38
C VAL A 57 -4.81 -18.36 -5.63
N SER A 58 -4.62 -18.41 -4.31
CA SER A 58 -4.92 -19.60 -3.54
C SER A 58 -5.40 -19.31 -2.12
N VAL A 59 -6.18 -20.23 -1.56
CA VAL A 59 -6.61 -20.28 -0.16
C VAL A 59 -6.23 -21.63 0.39
N ASP A 60 -5.49 -21.67 1.51
CA ASP A 60 -4.98 -22.88 2.17
C ASP A 60 -4.26 -23.83 1.18
N GLY A 61 -3.43 -23.25 0.29
CA GLY A 61 -2.66 -23.97 -0.73
C GLY A 61 -3.46 -24.42 -1.95
N LYS A 62 -4.77 -24.30 -1.95
CA LYS A 62 -5.63 -24.68 -3.09
C LYS A 62 -5.82 -23.49 -4.03
N LYS A 63 -5.43 -23.63 -5.31
CA LYS A 63 -5.69 -22.61 -6.34
C LYS A 63 -7.18 -22.53 -6.67
N HIS A 64 -7.62 -21.30 -6.95
CA HIS A 64 -8.99 -20.97 -7.32
C HIS A 64 -9.02 -20.01 -8.51
N SER A 65 -10.14 -20.00 -9.26
CA SER A 65 -10.39 -18.85 -10.14
C SER A 65 -10.61 -17.59 -9.30
N PRO A 66 -10.39 -16.38 -9.85
CA PRO A 66 -10.60 -15.14 -9.10
C PRO A 66 -11.99 -15.04 -8.45
N GLU A 67 -13.03 -15.43 -9.19
CA GLU A 67 -14.41 -15.40 -8.71
C GLU A 67 -14.63 -16.39 -7.56
N ALA A 68 -14.15 -17.63 -7.71
CA ALA A 68 -14.30 -18.67 -6.71
C ALA A 68 -13.50 -18.34 -5.43
N LEU A 69 -12.34 -17.67 -5.58
CA LEU A 69 -11.53 -17.20 -4.45
C LEU A 69 -12.29 -16.15 -3.64
N VAL A 70 -12.81 -15.11 -4.29
CA VAL A 70 -13.58 -14.05 -3.60
C VAL A 70 -14.84 -14.62 -2.97
N ALA A 71 -15.59 -15.49 -3.68
CA ALA A 71 -16.79 -16.15 -3.13
C ALA A 71 -16.45 -16.96 -1.87
N LYS A 72 -15.34 -17.73 -1.90
CA LYS A 72 -14.88 -18.52 -0.74
C LYS A 72 -14.50 -17.64 0.45
N LEU A 73 -13.81 -16.54 0.20
CA LEU A 73 -13.42 -15.59 1.25
C LEU A 73 -14.63 -14.81 1.79
N ASN A 74 -15.65 -14.52 0.96
CA ASN A 74 -16.91 -13.95 1.42
C ASN A 74 -17.64 -14.89 2.38
N GLU A 75 -17.69 -16.19 2.06
CA GLU A 75 -18.29 -17.21 2.94
C GLU A 75 -17.56 -17.25 4.29
N LEU A 76 -16.23 -17.43 4.27
CA LEU A 76 -15.42 -17.55 5.48
C LEU A 76 -15.45 -16.25 6.32
N GLY A 77 -15.27 -15.10 5.67
CA GLY A 77 -15.28 -13.80 6.34
C GLY A 77 -16.67 -13.47 6.91
N GLY A 78 -17.72 -13.71 6.15
CA GLY A 78 -19.11 -13.49 6.59
C GLY A 78 -19.47 -14.34 7.81
N PHE A 79 -19.06 -15.60 7.84
CA PHE A 79 -19.26 -16.51 8.97
C PHE A 79 -18.56 -16.03 10.25
N HIS A 80 -17.41 -15.33 10.13
CA HIS A 80 -16.69 -14.74 11.24
C HIS A 80 -17.03 -13.26 11.49
N GLY A 81 -18.04 -12.72 10.82
CA GLY A 81 -18.51 -11.34 10.98
C GLY A 81 -17.60 -10.27 10.38
N VAL A 82 -16.62 -10.68 9.55
CA VAL A 82 -15.61 -9.77 8.97
C VAL A 82 -16.21 -8.94 7.84
N GLY A 83 -15.84 -7.66 7.76
CA GLY A 83 -16.08 -6.82 6.59
C GLY A 83 -17.28 -5.89 6.69
N ARG A 84 -17.86 -5.66 7.88
CA ARG A 84 -18.90 -4.64 8.12
C ARG A 84 -18.27 -3.27 8.22
N VAL A 85 -18.83 -2.30 7.51
CA VAL A 85 -18.41 -0.90 7.57
C VAL A 85 -19.64 0.00 7.53
N ASP A 86 -19.66 1.05 8.37
CA ASP A 86 -20.65 2.12 8.41
C ASP A 86 -19.95 3.43 8.09
N ILE A 87 -20.34 4.08 6.99
CA ILE A 87 -19.65 5.27 6.48
C ILE A 87 -20.64 6.38 6.19
N CYS A 88 -20.31 7.60 6.68
CA CYS A 88 -20.88 8.84 6.16
C CYS A 88 -19.89 9.44 5.15
N GLU A 89 -20.20 9.32 3.86
CA GLU A 89 -19.33 9.70 2.75
C GLU A 89 -19.82 10.94 2.01
N ASN A 90 -18.99 11.48 1.12
CA ASN A 90 -19.39 12.53 0.18
C ASN A 90 -19.72 11.91 -1.18
N ARG A 91 -20.90 12.18 -1.71
CA ARG A 91 -21.18 11.93 -3.12
C ARG A 91 -20.34 12.86 -4.00
N LEU A 92 -20.19 12.51 -5.28
CA LEU A 92 -19.42 13.31 -6.25
C LEU A 92 -19.83 14.80 -6.26
N VAL A 93 -21.11 15.08 -6.05
CA VAL A 93 -21.67 16.44 -5.99
C VAL A 93 -21.50 17.12 -4.61
N GLY A 94 -20.76 16.50 -3.68
CA GLY A 94 -20.48 17.06 -2.36
C GLY A 94 -21.55 16.85 -1.29
N MET A 95 -22.69 16.24 -1.60
CA MET A 95 -23.71 15.90 -0.61
C MET A 95 -23.25 14.71 0.25
N LYS A 96 -23.56 14.79 1.55
CA LYS A 96 -23.35 13.66 2.46
C LYS A 96 -24.36 12.54 2.18
N SER A 97 -23.89 11.31 2.25
CA SER A 97 -24.69 10.09 2.20
C SER A 97 -24.14 9.11 3.24
N ARG A 98 -25.02 8.35 3.87
CA ARG A 98 -24.61 7.26 4.76
C ARG A 98 -25.01 5.93 4.15
N GLY A 99 -24.05 5.04 4.06
CA GLY A 99 -24.24 3.66 3.67
C GLY A 99 -23.56 2.70 4.62
N VAL A 100 -24.10 1.51 4.78
CA VAL A 100 -23.38 0.41 5.42
C VAL A 100 -23.02 -0.62 4.36
N TYR A 101 -21.84 -1.18 4.50
CA TYR A 101 -21.23 -2.06 3.50
C TYR A 101 -20.78 -3.36 4.13
N GLU A 102 -20.89 -4.44 3.36
CA GLU A 102 -20.36 -5.74 3.71
C GLU A 102 -19.40 -6.19 2.64
N THR A 103 -18.11 -6.32 2.99
CA THR A 103 -17.02 -6.66 2.06
C THR A 103 -16.12 -7.73 2.70
N PRO A 104 -16.63 -8.94 3.01
CA PRO A 104 -15.89 -9.92 3.79
C PRO A 104 -14.59 -10.36 3.12
N GLY A 105 -14.67 -10.87 1.90
CA GLY A 105 -13.52 -11.34 1.13
C GLY A 105 -12.54 -10.23 0.78
N GLY A 106 -13.07 -9.05 0.39
CA GLY A 106 -12.24 -7.88 0.10
C GLY A 106 -11.43 -7.43 1.31
N THR A 107 -12.02 -7.40 2.50
CA THR A 107 -11.34 -7.06 3.75
C THR A 107 -10.18 -8.02 4.04
N ILE A 108 -10.40 -9.32 3.87
CA ILE A 108 -9.37 -10.35 4.07
C ILE A 108 -8.21 -10.18 3.05
N ILE A 109 -8.55 -9.99 1.77
CA ILE A 109 -7.57 -9.79 0.69
C ILE A 109 -6.73 -8.53 0.94
N LEU A 110 -7.38 -7.41 1.29
CA LEU A 110 -6.68 -6.14 1.52
C LEU A 110 -5.75 -6.21 2.72
N GLU A 111 -6.14 -6.87 3.82
CA GLU A 111 -5.28 -7.08 4.98
C GLU A 111 -4.04 -7.93 4.62
N ALA A 112 -4.25 -9.02 3.87
CA ALA A 112 -3.19 -9.90 3.46
C ALA A 112 -2.21 -9.22 2.48
N VAL A 113 -2.71 -8.58 1.41
CA VAL A 113 -1.85 -7.94 0.40
C VAL A 113 -1.09 -6.76 0.97
N ARG A 114 -1.67 -6.01 1.92
CA ARG A 114 -0.98 -4.92 2.62
C ARG A 114 0.25 -5.45 3.36
N THR A 115 0.10 -6.57 4.06
CA THR A 115 1.19 -7.22 4.80
C THR A 115 2.28 -7.72 3.85
N LEU A 116 1.91 -8.36 2.74
CA LEU A 116 2.87 -8.86 1.75
C LEU A 116 3.62 -7.74 1.03
N ARG A 117 2.91 -6.64 0.67
CA ARG A 117 3.53 -5.45 0.09
C ARG A 117 4.56 -4.81 1.02
N ALA A 118 4.27 -4.75 2.32
CA ALA A 118 5.22 -4.23 3.31
C ALA A 118 6.51 -5.05 3.39
N LEU A 119 6.44 -6.36 3.06
CA LEU A 119 7.57 -7.27 3.06
C LEU A 119 8.39 -7.21 1.76
N THR A 120 7.74 -6.94 0.61
CA THR A 120 8.32 -7.16 -0.73
C THR A 120 8.54 -5.88 -1.54
N MET A 121 7.95 -4.76 -1.16
CA MET A 121 8.11 -3.49 -1.88
C MET A 121 9.10 -2.59 -1.16
N ASP A 122 9.94 -1.89 -1.93
CA ASP A 122 10.75 -0.82 -1.40
C ASP A 122 9.89 0.37 -0.95
N ARG A 123 10.47 1.19 -0.07
CA ARG A 123 9.79 2.33 0.56
C ARG A 123 9.17 3.30 -0.43
N ASP A 124 9.90 3.63 -1.50
CA ASP A 124 9.48 4.71 -2.42
C ASP A 124 8.39 4.22 -3.38
N SER A 125 8.50 2.98 -3.86
CA SER A 125 7.46 2.30 -4.65
C SER A 125 6.17 2.12 -3.83
N ALA A 126 6.25 1.67 -2.58
CA ALA A 126 5.10 1.53 -1.71
C ALA A 126 4.38 2.88 -1.49
N ARG A 127 5.12 3.95 -1.18
CA ARG A 127 4.56 5.30 -1.01
C ARG A 127 3.93 5.86 -2.28
N MET A 128 4.52 5.58 -3.45
CA MET A 128 3.93 6.03 -4.71
C MET A 128 2.62 5.30 -5.00
N CYS A 129 2.55 3.99 -4.76
CA CYS A 129 1.29 3.24 -4.85
C CYS A 129 0.20 3.86 -3.95
N GLU A 130 0.52 4.16 -2.70
CA GLU A 130 -0.43 4.77 -1.75
C GLU A 130 -0.95 6.14 -2.22
N LYS A 131 -0.10 6.94 -2.87
CA LYS A 131 -0.51 8.23 -3.43
C LYS A 131 -1.44 8.10 -4.63
N LEU A 132 -1.22 7.08 -5.47
CA LEU A 132 -1.99 6.89 -6.70
C LEU A 132 -3.30 6.12 -6.47
N MET A 133 -3.42 5.34 -5.40
CA MET A 133 -4.64 4.56 -5.12
C MET A 133 -5.92 5.41 -5.04
N PRO A 134 -5.95 6.58 -4.37
CA PRO A 134 -7.14 7.42 -4.34
C PRO A 134 -7.54 7.94 -5.72
N ASP A 135 -6.58 8.34 -6.55
CA ASP A 135 -6.85 8.81 -7.91
C ASP A 135 -7.39 7.67 -8.79
N TYR A 136 -6.86 6.46 -8.63
CA TYR A 136 -7.38 5.27 -9.30
C TYR A 136 -8.81 4.96 -8.86
N ALA A 137 -9.07 5.00 -7.55
CA ALA A 137 -10.42 4.79 -7.00
C ALA A 137 -11.42 5.82 -7.54
N ASP A 138 -11.03 7.10 -7.68
CA ASP A 138 -11.87 8.14 -8.27
C ASP A 138 -12.19 7.86 -9.75
N LEU A 139 -11.22 7.38 -10.54
CA LEU A 139 -11.48 6.97 -11.92
C LEU A 139 -12.51 5.85 -12.01
N VAL A 140 -12.45 4.87 -11.12
CA VAL A 140 -13.43 3.76 -11.06
C VAL A 140 -14.80 4.28 -10.60
N TYR A 141 -14.84 5.02 -9.50
CA TYR A 141 -16.07 5.55 -8.90
C TYR A 141 -16.85 6.46 -9.85
N THR A 142 -16.13 7.30 -10.61
CA THR A 142 -16.75 8.24 -11.57
C THR A 142 -17.03 7.62 -12.93
N GLY A 143 -16.91 6.29 -13.09
CA GLY A 143 -17.24 5.57 -14.33
C GLY A 143 -16.23 5.76 -15.46
N ARG A 144 -15.02 6.24 -15.19
CA ARG A 144 -13.95 6.48 -16.17
C ARG A 144 -13.09 5.24 -16.42
N TRP A 145 -13.74 4.07 -16.49
CA TRP A 145 -13.06 2.77 -16.66
C TRP A 145 -12.19 2.70 -17.91
N PHE A 146 -12.63 3.32 -19.02
CA PHE A 146 -11.92 3.30 -20.30
C PHE A 146 -11.00 4.53 -20.50
N ALA A 147 -10.75 5.31 -19.46
CA ALA A 147 -9.87 6.47 -19.55
C ALA A 147 -8.39 6.04 -19.73
N PRO A 148 -7.61 6.71 -20.62
CA PRO A 148 -6.19 6.42 -20.82
C PRO A 148 -5.38 6.51 -19.53
N LEU A 149 -5.75 7.42 -18.61
CA LEU A 149 -5.09 7.54 -17.31
C LEU A 149 -5.25 6.27 -16.47
N ARG A 150 -6.45 5.64 -16.44
CA ARG A 150 -6.66 4.39 -15.72
C ARG A 150 -5.77 3.27 -16.28
N GLU A 151 -5.67 3.17 -17.62
CA GLU A 151 -4.82 2.16 -18.27
C GLU A 151 -3.33 2.37 -17.98
N ALA A 152 -2.89 3.63 -17.94
CA ALA A 152 -1.52 3.98 -17.55
C ALA A 152 -1.24 3.59 -16.08
N MET A 153 -2.21 3.83 -15.18
CA MET A 153 -2.11 3.43 -13.78
C MET A 153 -2.13 1.91 -13.60
N ASP A 154 -2.90 1.17 -14.38
CA ASP A 154 -2.86 -0.30 -14.41
C ASP A 154 -1.46 -0.82 -14.77
N ALA A 155 -0.84 -0.23 -15.79
CA ALA A 155 0.52 -0.61 -16.20
C ALA A 155 1.52 -0.31 -15.08
N TYR A 156 1.38 0.83 -14.42
CA TYR A 156 2.20 1.19 -13.26
C TYR A 156 2.02 0.19 -12.11
N PHE A 157 0.79 -0.07 -11.67
CA PHE A 157 0.54 -0.97 -10.55
C PHE A 157 0.99 -2.40 -10.85
N ARG A 158 0.78 -2.88 -12.07
CA ARG A 158 1.26 -4.21 -12.50
C ARG A 158 2.76 -4.34 -12.38
N GLU A 159 3.52 -3.34 -12.82
CA GLU A 159 4.98 -3.35 -12.69
C GLU A 159 5.42 -3.17 -11.23
N ALA A 160 4.80 -2.26 -10.49
CA ALA A 160 5.14 -2.01 -9.09
C ALA A 160 4.88 -3.22 -8.17
N THR A 161 3.89 -4.06 -8.51
CA THR A 161 3.54 -5.25 -7.70
C THR A 161 4.16 -6.54 -8.23
N ARG A 162 5.00 -6.51 -9.26
CA ARG A 162 5.58 -7.70 -9.91
C ARG A 162 6.22 -8.70 -8.94
N PHE A 163 6.81 -8.22 -7.85
CA PHE A 163 7.45 -9.03 -6.82
C PHE A 163 6.59 -9.24 -5.57
N VAL A 164 5.35 -8.79 -5.57
CA VAL A 164 4.41 -9.03 -4.46
C VAL A 164 3.85 -10.45 -4.58
N THR A 165 4.70 -11.43 -4.29
CA THR A 165 4.42 -12.87 -4.43
C THR A 165 4.81 -13.59 -3.15
N GLY A 166 3.95 -14.47 -2.67
CA GLY A 166 4.18 -15.22 -1.43
C GLY A 166 2.88 -15.55 -0.71
N ASP A 167 3.02 -16.02 0.51
CA ASP A 167 1.92 -16.49 1.34
C ASP A 167 1.75 -15.61 2.58
N VAL A 168 0.49 -15.34 2.94
CA VAL A 168 0.12 -14.60 4.16
C VAL A 168 -0.87 -15.43 4.98
N ARG A 169 -0.55 -15.64 6.26
CA ARG A 169 -1.49 -16.23 7.22
C ARG A 169 -2.38 -15.15 7.81
N VAL A 170 -3.69 -15.36 7.75
CA VAL A 170 -4.70 -14.43 8.27
C VAL A 170 -5.58 -15.14 9.27
N LYS A 171 -5.79 -14.52 10.43
CA LYS A 171 -6.74 -14.95 11.44
C LYS A 171 -8.06 -14.19 11.27
N LEU A 172 -9.16 -14.92 11.16
CA LEU A 172 -10.53 -14.39 11.17
C LEU A 172 -11.12 -14.66 12.56
N TYR A 173 -11.58 -13.62 13.23
CA TYR A 173 -12.16 -13.76 14.56
C TYR A 173 -13.03 -12.56 14.91
N LYS A 174 -14.30 -12.82 15.26
CA LYS A 174 -15.23 -11.82 15.84
C LYS A 174 -15.20 -10.47 15.11
N GLY A 175 -15.40 -10.48 13.79
CA GLY A 175 -15.46 -9.28 12.95
C GLY A 175 -14.10 -8.76 12.47
N THR A 176 -12.99 -9.38 12.85
CA THR A 176 -11.65 -8.92 12.45
C THR A 176 -10.95 -9.92 11.52
N ALA A 177 -10.18 -9.39 10.59
CA ALA A 177 -9.15 -10.11 9.84
C ALA A 177 -7.79 -9.55 10.24
N THR A 178 -6.88 -10.39 10.73
CA THR A 178 -5.58 -9.97 11.23
C THR A 178 -4.48 -10.82 10.62
N ALA A 179 -3.53 -10.21 9.94
CA ALA A 179 -2.36 -10.93 9.43
C ALA A 179 -1.48 -11.40 10.58
N LEU A 180 -1.10 -12.67 10.55
CA LEU A 180 -0.23 -13.31 11.55
C LEU A 180 1.23 -13.41 11.10
N GLY A 181 1.50 -13.20 9.82
CA GLY A 181 2.82 -13.26 9.23
C GLY A 181 2.75 -13.57 7.74
N ALA A 182 3.83 -13.27 7.04
CA ALA A 182 3.97 -13.48 5.61
C ALA A 182 5.33 -14.12 5.29
N SER A 183 5.37 -14.85 4.19
CA SER A 183 6.61 -15.39 3.59
C SER A 183 6.65 -15.06 2.10
N SER A 184 7.83 -14.73 1.58
CA SER A 184 8.02 -14.40 0.17
C SER A 184 9.44 -14.74 -0.27
N PRO A 185 9.63 -15.28 -1.49
CA PRO A 185 10.95 -15.41 -2.09
C PRO A 185 11.56 -14.05 -2.47
N TYR A 186 10.76 -12.98 -2.48
CA TYR A 186 11.17 -11.60 -2.78
C TYR A 186 11.18 -10.71 -1.55
N SER A 187 11.28 -11.30 -0.33
CA SER A 187 11.36 -10.53 0.91
C SER A 187 12.55 -9.59 0.91
N LEU A 188 12.30 -8.32 1.20
CA LEU A 188 13.34 -7.30 1.45
C LEU A 188 13.76 -7.24 2.92
N TYR A 189 13.08 -8.02 3.79
CA TYR A 189 13.43 -8.10 5.20
C TYR A 189 14.70 -8.94 5.39
N SER A 190 15.68 -8.36 6.06
CA SER A 190 16.92 -9.04 6.46
C SER A 190 17.07 -8.96 7.97
N GLU A 191 17.10 -10.09 8.63
CA GLU A 191 17.28 -10.17 10.09
C GLU A 191 18.56 -9.47 10.53
N ASP A 192 19.66 -9.64 9.79
CA ASP A 192 20.96 -9.02 10.07
C ASP A 192 20.90 -7.47 10.01
N LEU A 193 20.05 -6.90 9.16
CA LEU A 193 19.87 -5.45 9.05
C LEU A 193 18.83 -4.91 10.04
N ALA A 194 17.84 -5.72 10.40
CA ALA A 194 16.76 -5.33 11.28
C ALA A 194 17.08 -5.51 12.76
N THR A 195 18.18 -6.20 13.09
CA THR A 195 18.57 -6.49 14.48
C THR A 195 18.94 -5.21 15.24
N PHE A 196 18.56 -5.14 16.51
CA PHE A 196 19.02 -4.13 17.46
C PHE A 196 20.37 -4.50 18.12
N GLY A 197 20.86 -5.73 17.90
CA GLY A 197 22.17 -6.20 18.34
C GLY A 197 23.28 -5.84 17.37
N PRO A 198 24.53 -6.27 17.65
CA PRO A 198 25.63 -6.09 16.72
C PRO A 198 25.32 -6.72 15.35
N SER A 199 25.51 -5.97 14.27
CA SER A 199 25.34 -6.44 12.90
C SER A 199 26.68 -6.44 12.17
N ALA A 200 26.93 -7.48 11.37
CA ALA A 200 28.07 -7.53 10.45
C ALA A 200 27.80 -6.81 9.13
N LYS A 201 26.56 -6.37 8.87
CA LYS A 201 26.16 -5.75 7.60
C LYS A 201 26.41 -4.26 7.53
N TYR A 202 26.38 -3.55 8.67
CA TYR A 202 26.70 -2.12 8.75
C TYR A 202 27.13 -1.73 10.18
N ASP A 203 27.86 -0.61 10.30
CA ASP A 203 28.23 -0.04 11.58
C ASP A 203 27.11 0.89 12.08
N HIS A 204 26.55 0.59 13.24
CA HIS A 204 25.53 1.45 13.90
C HIS A 204 26.05 2.87 14.20
N ALA A 205 27.38 3.07 14.31
CA ALA A 205 27.99 4.37 14.51
C ALA A 205 27.75 5.34 13.33
N ASP A 206 27.51 4.81 12.12
CA ASP A 206 27.22 5.61 10.92
C ASP A 206 25.92 6.41 11.05
N SER A 207 24.96 5.94 11.87
CA SER A 207 23.71 6.62 12.15
C SER A 207 23.92 8.00 12.78
N LYS A 208 24.97 8.19 13.57
CA LYS A 208 25.31 9.49 14.19
C LYS A 208 25.61 10.56 13.10
N GLY A 209 26.36 10.19 12.07
CA GLY A 209 26.66 11.06 10.94
C GLY A 209 25.41 11.41 10.14
N PHE A 210 24.61 10.41 9.83
CA PHE A 210 23.33 10.58 9.12
C PHE A 210 22.37 11.52 9.87
N VAL A 211 22.09 11.25 11.14
CA VAL A 211 21.15 12.04 11.95
C VAL A 211 21.61 13.50 12.03
N ARG A 212 22.92 13.72 12.22
CA ARG A 212 23.51 15.07 12.27
C ARG A 212 23.29 15.84 10.97
N LEU A 213 23.61 15.25 9.81
CA LEU A 213 23.46 15.92 8.51
C LEU A 213 22.00 16.09 8.13
N TYR A 214 21.19 15.09 8.32
CA TYR A 214 19.75 15.12 8.01
C TYR A 214 18.99 16.14 8.86
N GLY A 215 19.41 16.36 10.11
CA GLY A 215 18.81 17.34 11.02
C GLY A 215 19.24 18.79 10.78
N LEU A 216 20.32 19.07 9.99
CA LEU A 216 20.85 20.41 9.79
C LEU A 216 19.81 21.42 9.26
N PRO A 217 19.02 21.12 8.21
CA PRO A 217 18.04 22.09 7.71
C PRO A 217 16.99 22.46 8.76
N GLY A 218 16.53 21.50 9.55
CA GLY A 218 15.58 21.73 10.66
C GLY A 218 16.19 22.59 11.76
N MET A 219 17.45 22.34 12.10
CA MET A 219 18.17 23.14 13.09
C MET A 219 18.35 24.59 12.63
N VAL A 220 18.73 24.81 11.37
CA VAL A 220 18.86 26.17 10.80
C VAL A 220 17.51 26.89 10.80
N ALA A 221 16.43 26.20 10.39
CA ALA A 221 15.08 26.76 10.40
C ALA A 221 14.64 27.17 11.84
N ALA A 222 14.93 26.33 12.84
CA ALA A 222 14.63 26.63 14.24
C ALA A 222 15.43 27.84 14.74
N GLN A 223 16.72 27.94 14.41
CA GLN A 223 17.56 29.08 14.77
C GLN A 223 17.06 30.39 14.15
N VAL A 224 16.68 30.39 12.89
CA VAL A 224 16.11 31.57 12.22
C VAL A 224 14.81 32.02 12.88
N ARG A 225 13.89 31.09 13.15
CA ARG A 225 12.60 31.37 13.79
C ARG A 225 12.74 31.87 15.21
N SER A 226 13.74 31.43 15.95
CA SER A 226 14.00 31.89 17.32
C SER A 226 14.78 33.23 17.40
N GLY A 227 15.05 33.89 16.27
CA GLY A 227 15.86 35.12 16.23
C GLY A 227 17.35 34.90 16.53
N LYS A 228 17.76 33.67 16.77
CA LYS A 228 19.17 33.35 16.99
C LYS A 228 19.82 33.15 15.61
N ARG A 229 20.32 34.23 15.01
CA ARG A 229 21.24 34.13 13.86
C ARG A 229 22.36 33.16 14.23
N ALA A 230 22.69 32.20 13.34
CA ALA A 230 23.87 31.37 13.47
C ALA A 230 25.07 32.29 13.70
N GLY A 231 25.48 32.43 14.95
CA GLY A 231 26.59 33.28 15.33
C GLY A 231 27.87 32.76 14.66
N LYS A 232 28.70 33.66 14.20
CA LYS A 232 30.07 33.54 13.65
C LYS A 232 30.94 32.54 14.45
N SER A 233 30.67 31.22 14.41
CA SER A 233 31.53 30.24 15.08
C SER A 233 32.23 29.23 14.16
N VAL A 234 32.12 29.40 12.84
CA VAL A 234 32.85 28.52 11.91
C VAL A 234 34.20 29.10 11.47
N SER A 235 34.50 30.37 11.79
CA SER A 235 35.75 31.01 11.36
C SER A 235 36.92 30.95 12.35
N LYS A 236 36.79 30.29 13.51
CA LYS A 236 37.89 30.24 14.51
C LYS A 236 38.60 28.88 14.65
N ALA A 237 38.17 27.87 13.91
CA ALA A 237 38.83 26.54 13.92
C ALA A 237 39.80 26.31 12.75
N ALA A 238 39.91 27.30 11.84
CA ALA A 238 40.76 27.16 10.63
C ALA A 238 42.10 27.92 10.70
N SER A 239 42.43 28.54 11.85
CA SER A 239 43.67 29.35 11.94
C SER A 239 44.72 28.84 12.93
N SER A 240 44.66 27.58 13.37
CA SER A 240 45.76 26.99 14.15
C SER A 240 46.03 25.56 13.68
N GLY A 241 46.82 25.40 12.67
CA GLY A 241 47.31 24.13 12.18
C GLY A 241 47.96 24.25 10.81
N GLY A 242 49.15 24.82 10.81
CA GLY A 242 50.00 24.84 9.61
C GLY A 242 50.50 23.47 9.23
N GLY A 243 50.54 23.20 7.95
CA GLY A 243 51.52 22.30 7.34
C GLY A 243 50.98 20.96 6.85
N LYS A 244 50.97 20.93 5.58
CA LYS A 244 51.34 19.91 4.60
C LYS A 244 50.22 19.58 3.58
N THR A 245 50.52 20.05 2.39
CA THR A 245 49.88 19.75 1.10
C THR A 245 49.64 18.26 0.90
N ALA A 246 48.40 17.87 0.82
CA ALA A 246 47.99 16.65 0.14
C ALA A 246 47.13 17.00 -1.07
N LYS A 247 47.77 16.88 -2.25
CA LYS A 247 47.16 17.03 -3.57
C LYS A 247 46.22 15.87 -3.80
N ALA A 248 44.93 16.02 -3.54
CA ALA A 248 43.94 15.00 -3.88
C ALA A 248 43.43 15.25 -5.30
N LEU A 249 43.78 14.34 -6.21
CA LEU A 249 43.25 14.23 -7.56
C LEU A 249 41.76 13.89 -7.47
N LEU A 250 40.92 14.78 -7.98
CA LEU A 250 39.53 14.45 -8.33
C LEU A 250 39.55 13.77 -9.71
N PRO A 251 38.99 12.58 -9.89
CA PRO A 251 38.77 12.04 -11.22
C PRO A 251 37.56 12.75 -11.86
N SER A 252 37.82 13.46 -12.95
CA SER A 252 36.79 14.02 -13.82
C SER A 252 36.02 12.88 -14.51
N ALA A 253 34.83 12.56 -14.05
CA ALA A 253 33.91 11.68 -14.76
C ALA A 253 33.36 12.44 -15.97
N LYS A 254 33.93 12.23 -17.15
CA LYS A 254 33.30 12.60 -18.43
C LYS A 254 32.13 11.63 -18.64
N LEU A 255 30.89 12.12 -18.48
CA LEU A 255 29.70 11.42 -18.96
C LEU A 255 29.75 11.41 -20.49
N ALA A 256 30.15 10.30 -21.09
CA ALA A 256 29.99 10.04 -22.51
C ALA A 256 28.55 9.60 -22.76
N ALA A 257 27.75 10.46 -23.39
CA ALA A 257 26.46 10.11 -23.92
C ALA A 257 26.62 9.09 -25.06
N ALA A 258 26.24 7.84 -24.83
CA ALA A 258 26.17 6.83 -25.86
C ALA A 258 24.94 7.06 -26.77
N PRO A 259 25.06 7.01 -28.09
CA PRO A 259 23.92 7.21 -28.99
C PRO A 259 23.00 5.99 -28.92
N ILE A 260 21.68 6.23 -28.75
CA ILE A 260 20.62 5.21 -28.81
C ILE A 260 20.54 4.71 -30.24
N LYS A 261 20.95 3.46 -30.49
CA LYS A 261 20.73 2.77 -31.76
C LYS A 261 19.26 2.39 -31.86
N THR A 262 18.49 3.12 -32.67
CA THR A 262 17.12 2.74 -33.04
C THR A 262 17.19 1.53 -33.98
N GLY A 263 16.84 0.36 -33.45
CA GLY A 263 16.78 -0.88 -34.20
C GLY A 263 15.64 -0.87 -35.23
N LYS A 264 15.89 -1.45 -36.40
CA LYS A 264 14.99 -1.58 -37.57
C LYS A 264 13.66 -2.30 -37.33
N ALA A 265 13.37 -2.74 -36.09
CA ALA A 265 12.13 -3.44 -35.72
C ALA A 265 10.92 -2.51 -35.47
N ALA A 266 11.14 -1.21 -35.24
CA ALA A 266 10.04 -0.27 -34.96
C ALA A 266 9.29 0.22 -36.21
N LYS A 267 9.88 0.08 -37.40
CA LYS A 267 9.24 0.51 -38.66
C LYS A 267 8.25 -0.49 -39.28
N LYS A 268 8.20 -1.74 -38.79
CA LYS A 268 7.30 -2.78 -39.34
C LYS A 268 5.93 -2.85 -38.63
N ARG A 269 5.79 -2.27 -37.42
CA ARG A 269 4.52 -2.23 -36.70
C ARG A 269 3.61 -1.04 -37.02
N ALA A 270 4.15 0.04 -37.57
CA ALA A 270 3.37 1.23 -37.92
C ALA A 270 2.61 1.13 -39.24
N LYS A 271 2.81 0.06 -40.05
CA LYS A 271 2.14 -0.14 -41.34
C LYS A 271 0.94 -1.09 -41.28
N GLN A 272 0.63 -1.68 -40.13
CA GLN A 272 -0.48 -2.65 -39.97
C GLN A 272 -1.71 -2.10 -39.21
N VAL A 273 -1.75 -0.81 -38.90
CA VAL A 273 -2.86 -0.17 -38.19
C VAL A 273 -3.62 0.85 -39.09
N LEU A 274 -3.28 0.93 -40.37
CA LEU A 274 -3.94 1.83 -41.33
C LEU A 274 -4.44 1.10 -42.59
N THR A 275 -4.94 -0.12 -42.44
CA THR A 275 -5.85 -0.75 -43.43
C THR A 275 -6.99 -1.43 -42.70
#